data_6837cef7c30c291e175631193d142790
#
_entry.id   6837cef7c30c291e175631193d142790
#
_cell.length_a   1.000
_cell.length_b   1.000
_cell.length_c   1.000
_cell.angle_alpha   90.00
_cell.angle_beta   90.00
_cell.angle_gamma   90.00
#
_symmetry.space_group_name_H-M   'P 1'
#
loop_
_entity.id
_entity.type
_entity.pdbx_description
1 polymer ?
#
loop_
_entity_poly.entity_id
_entity_poly.type
_entity_poly.pdbx_seq_one_letter_code
_entity_poly.pdbx_strand_id
1 'polypeptide(L)'
;MSKAPGSPRGRPRRDRAGETVREEVAPFVAGRDGAPAAGVDPAVLAPLLVPWYRIHRRELPWRDEPDPYRIWVSEIMLQQTRVDTVRRHYERFLARFPAVGDLAAASDEEVRAAWSGLGFYRRAANLHAGARQVVAEHGGVVPRDPDVLGRLPGIGRYTVGAILSA
;
A
#
# COMPACT_ATOMS: atom_id res chain seq x y z
N MET A 1 39.34 19.20 -24.91
CA MET A 1 38.23 18.78 -25.82
C MET A 1 37.84 17.36 -25.40
N SER A 2 36.75 17.19 -24.68
CA SER A 2 36.25 15.86 -24.36
C SER A 2 34.71 15.89 -24.38
N LYS A 3 34.17 15.04 -25.22
CA LYS A 3 32.77 15.01 -25.66
C LYS A 3 32.00 14.05 -24.72
N ALA A 4 30.95 14.52 -24.06
CA ALA A 4 30.05 13.69 -23.24
C ALA A 4 29.16 12.80 -24.13
N PRO A 5 28.84 11.55 -23.72
CA PRO A 5 27.93 10.68 -24.44
C PRO A 5 26.46 10.98 -24.08
N GLY A 6 25.63 11.06 -25.11
CA GLY A 6 24.18 11.34 -25.01
C GLY A 6 23.39 10.16 -24.46
N SER A 7 22.38 10.48 -23.68
CA SER A 7 21.35 9.56 -23.19
C SER A 7 20.50 8.98 -24.31
N PRO A 8 20.11 7.71 -24.25
CA PRO A 8 19.21 7.12 -25.23
C PRO A 8 17.76 7.58 -24.96
N ARG A 9 17.17 8.28 -25.90
CA ARG A 9 15.74 8.63 -25.91
C ARG A 9 14.92 7.36 -26.19
N GLY A 10 14.06 6.98 -25.25
CA GLY A 10 13.10 5.89 -25.43
C GLY A 10 12.18 6.16 -26.63
N ARG A 11 12.01 5.16 -27.49
CA ARG A 11 11.09 5.20 -28.63
C ARG A 11 9.65 5.06 -28.14
N PRO A 12 8.68 5.87 -28.65
CA PRO A 12 7.28 5.71 -28.32
C PRO A 12 6.72 4.39 -28.89
N ARG A 13 5.94 3.67 -28.10
CA ARG A 13 5.17 2.51 -28.57
C ARG A 13 3.99 3.01 -29.43
N ARG A 14 3.85 2.47 -30.64
CA ARG A 14 2.69 2.69 -31.52
C ARG A 14 1.69 1.58 -31.29
N ASP A 15 0.40 1.93 -31.22
CA ASP A 15 -0.69 0.97 -31.28
C ASP A 15 -1.00 0.56 -32.75
N ARG A 16 -1.87 -0.45 -32.91
CA ARG A 16 -2.19 -1.02 -34.23
C ARG A 16 -2.95 -0.07 -35.18
N ALA A 17 -3.38 1.10 -34.72
CA ALA A 17 -4.15 2.07 -35.49
C ALA A 17 -3.33 3.30 -35.93
N GLY A 18 -2.07 3.43 -35.49
CA GLY A 18 -1.19 4.52 -35.94
C GLY A 18 -1.49 5.89 -35.35
N GLU A 19 -2.44 5.99 -34.44
CA GLU A 19 -2.83 7.24 -33.79
C GLU A 19 -2.06 7.44 -32.48
N THR A 20 -1.36 8.56 -32.38
CA THR A 20 -0.59 8.93 -31.20
C THR A 20 -1.56 9.53 -30.17
N VAL A 21 -2.09 8.72 -29.27
CA VAL A 21 -2.82 9.23 -28.11
C VAL A 21 -1.78 9.89 -27.19
N ARG A 22 -1.72 11.19 -27.22
CA ARG A 22 -1.05 11.98 -26.19
C ARG A 22 -1.98 12.00 -24.98
N GLU A 23 -1.71 11.15 -24.02
CA GLU A 23 -2.28 11.24 -22.69
C GLU A 23 -1.67 12.50 -22.03
N GLU A 24 -2.33 13.62 -22.21
CA GLU A 24 -2.00 14.88 -21.54
C GLU A 24 -2.48 14.79 -20.10
N VAL A 25 -1.69 14.10 -19.26
CA VAL A 25 -1.88 14.16 -17.83
C VAL A 25 -1.44 15.55 -17.40
N ALA A 26 -2.40 16.45 -17.20
CA ALA A 26 -2.15 17.75 -16.63
C ALA A 26 -1.40 17.57 -15.28
N PRO A 27 -0.29 18.30 -15.05
CA PRO A 27 0.42 18.19 -13.78
C PRO A 27 -0.52 18.66 -12.67
N PHE A 28 -0.63 17.84 -11.61
CA PHE A 28 -1.26 18.25 -10.37
C PHE A 28 -0.48 19.40 -9.77
N VAL A 29 -0.96 20.61 -9.97
CA VAL A 29 -0.39 21.83 -9.39
C VAL A 29 -0.94 21.96 -7.98
N ALA A 30 -0.17 21.51 -6.99
CA ALA A 30 -0.42 21.90 -5.60
C ALA A 30 -0.27 23.42 -5.48
N GLY A 31 -1.35 24.10 -5.12
CA GLY A 31 -1.34 25.55 -4.88
C GLY A 31 -0.29 25.92 -3.83
N ARG A 32 0.53 26.93 -4.12
CA ARG A 32 1.63 27.38 -3.26
C ARG A 32 1.18 28.06 -1.95
N ASP A 33 -0.11 28.28 -1.74
CA ASP A 33 -0.63 29.17 -0.68
C ASP A 33 -1.44 28.45 0.39
N GLY A 34 -1.31 27.13 0.56
CA GLY A 34 -1.96 26.41 1.66
C GLY A 34 -3.51 26.47 1.68
N ALA A 35 -4.13 27.13 0.70
CA ALA A 35 -5.55 27.04 0.48
C ALA A 35 -5.89 25.63 -0.03
N PRO A 36 -6.94 24.95 0.52
CA PRO A 36 -7.40 23.72 -0.06
C PRO A 36 -7.70 24.03 -1.53
N ALA A 37 -7.06 23.33 -2.46
CA ALA A 37 -7.48 23.34 -3.86
C ALA A 37 -8.99 23.16 -3.84
N ALA A 38 -9.74 24.01 -4.56
CA ALA A 38 -11.19 23.98 -4.59
C ALA A 38 -11.61 22.53 -4.84
N GLY A 39 -11.85 21.79 -3.76
CA GLY A 39 -12.09 20.37 -3.80
C GLY A 39 -13.40 20.17 -4.52
N VAL A 40 -13.41 19.32 -5.53
CA VAL A 40 -14.65 18.84 -6.12
C VAL A 40 -15.46 18.26 -4.95
N ASP A 41 -16.69 18.73 -4.80
CA ASP A 41 -17.60 18.27 -3.75
C ASP A 41 -17.70 16.71 -3.82
N PRO A 42 -17.35 16.00 -2.74
CA PRO A 42 -17.45 14.54 -2.70
C PRO A 42 -18.85 14.03 -3.07
N ALA A 43 -19.90 14.80 -2.76
CA ALA A 43 -21.27 14.47 -3.11
C ALA A 43 -21.52 14.45 -4.63
N VAL A 44 -20.77 15.26 -5.38
CA VAL A 44 -20.82 15.30 -6.86
C VAL A 44 -19.92 14.23 -7.47
N LEU A 45 -18.75 14.03 -6.87
CA LEU A 45 -17.72 13.14 -7.43
C LEU A 45 -18.02 11.65 -7.15
N ALA A 46 -18.50 11.32 -5.97
CA ALA A 46 -18.70 9.93 -5.56
C ALA A 46 -19.69 9.15 -6.47
N PRO A 47 -20.85 9.72 -6.90
CA PRO A 47 -21.75 9.04 -7.81
C PRO A 47 -21.13 8.67 -9.17
N LEU A 48 -20.11 9.40 -9.60
CA LEU A 48 -19.41 9.15 -10.86
C LEU A 48 -18.25 8.17 -10.66
N LEU A 49 -17.48 8.35 -9.59
CA LEU A 49 -16.27 7.54 -9.33
C LEU A 49 -16.59 6.13 -8.83
N VAL A 50 -17.62 5.97 -7.99
CA VAL A 50 -17.91 4.66 -7.40
C VAL A 50 -18.34 3.61 -8.44
N PRO A 51 -19.25 3.91 -9.41
CA PRO A 51 -19.56 2.97 -10.48
C PRO A 51 -18.37 2.68 -11.38
N TRP A 52 -17.62 3.72 -11.75
CA TRP A 52 -16.43 3.55 -12.56
C TRP A 52 -15.39 2.66 -11.85
N TYR A 53 -15.12 2.93 -10.57
CA TYR A 53 -14.20 2.13 -9.77
C TYR A 53 -14.64 0.66 -9.68
N ARG A 54 -15.93 0.38 -9.46
CA ARG A 54 -16.45 -1.00 -9.37
C ARG A 54 -16.21 -1.81 -10.65
N ILE A 55 -16.23 -1.15 -11.81
CA ILE A 55 -16.02 -1.78 -13.12
C ILE A 55 -14.54 -1.98 -13.40
N HIS A 56 -13.68 -1.00 -13.00
CA HIS A 56 -12.27 -0.96 -13.39
C HIS A 56 -11.30 -1.39 -12.28
N ARG A 57 -11.81 -1.67 -11.07
CA ARG A 57 -10.94 -2.10 -9.97
C ARG A 57 -10.25 -3.42 -10.30
N ARG A 58 -8.95 -3.51 -9.98
CA ARG A 58 -8.21 -4.77 -10.09
C ARG A 58 -8.64 -5.71 -8.96
N GLU A 59 -8.80 -7.00 -9.27
CA GLU A 59 -8.95 -8.04 -8.27
C GLU A 59 -7.62 -8.27 -7.56
N LEU A 60 -7.58 -7.98 -6.27
CA LEU A 60 -6.41 -8.13 -5.42
C LEU A 60 -6.80 -8.90 -4.15
N PRO A 61 -5.93 -9.81 -3.64
CA PRO A 61 -6.25 -10.67 -2.49
C PRO A 61 -6.61 -9.92 -1.21
N TRP A 62 -6.13 -8.67 -1.06
CA TRP A 62 -6.39 -7.80 0.09
C TRP A 62 -7.52 -6.79 -0.13
N ARG A 63 -8.19 -6.86 -1.28
CA ARG A 63 -9.32 -5.99 -1.57
C ARG A 63 -10.60 -6.65 -1.09
N ASP A 64 -11.46 -5.86 -0.47
CA ASP A 64 -12.67 -6.36 0.21
C ASP A 64 -12.36 -7.31 1.40
N GLU A 65 -11.14 -7.21 1.95
CA GLU A 65 -10.70 -7.97 3.12
C GLU A 65 -11.25 -7.30 4.40
N PRO A 66 -12.05 -8.00 5.22
CA PRO A 66 -12.62 -7.42 6.44
C PRO A 66 -11.68 -7.50 7.66
N ASP A 67 -10.61 -8.29 7.60
CA ASP A 67 -9.69 -8.48 8.71
C ASP A 67 -8.65 -7.36 8.77
N PRO A 68 -8.65 -6.51 9.82
CA PRO A 68 -7.69 -5.42 9.98
C PRO A 68 -6.22 -5.86 9.97
N TYR A 69 -5.91 -7.05 10.49
CA TYR A 69 -4.56 -7.59 10.45
C TYR A 69 -4.10 -7.86 9.02
N ARG A 70 -4.94 -8.48 8.21
CA ARG A 70 -4.64 -8.80 6.82
C ARG A 70 -4.48 -7.56 5.97
N ILE A 71 -5.31 -6.53 6.21
CA ILE A 71 -5.15 -5.22 5.58
C ILE A 71 -3.83 -4.59 6.00
N TRP A 72 -3.51 -4.58 7.29
CA TRP A 72 -2.25 -4.06 7.79
C TRP A 72 -1.04 -4.73 7.13
N VAL A 73 -1.03 -6.05 7.01
CA VAL A 73 0.03 -6.78 6.30
C VAL A 73 0.17 -6.29 4.85
N SER A 74 -0.95 -6.18 4.11
CA SER A 74 -0.92 -5.74 2.72
C SER A 74 -0.39 -4.30 2.58
N GLU A 75 -0.84 -3.39 3.44
CA GLU A 75 -0.44 -1.98 3.43
C GLU A 75 1.06 -1.81 3.69
N ILE A 76 1.62 -2.56 4.66
CA ILE A 76 3.06 -2.53 4.91
C ILE A 76 3.85 -3.16 3.75
N MET A 77 3.34 -4.22 3.13
CA MET A 77 3.98 -4.82 1.95
C MET A 77 3.97 -3.88 0.73
N LEU A 78 2.91 -3.12 0.55
CA LEU A 78 2.75 -2.19 -0.58
C LEU A 78 3.62 -0.94 -0.48
N GLN A 79 4.12 -0.61 0.72
CA GLN A 79 5.06 0.50 0.86
C GLN A 79 6.29 0.27 -0.03
N GLN A 80 6.49 1.12 -1.06
CA GLN A 80 7.62 1.06 -1.99
C GLN A 80 7.81 -0.29 -2.73
N THR A 81 6.78 -1.10 -2.81
CA THR A 81 6.81 -2.39 -3.51
C THR A 81 5.68 -2.47 -4.53
N ARG A 82 5.98 -3.01 -5.71
CA ARG A 82 4.99 -3.15 -6.79
C ARG A 82 3.91 -4.17 -6.41
N VAL A 83 2.66 -3.89 -6.77
CA VAL A 83 1.48 -4.74 -6.52
C VAL A 83 1.72 -6.20 -6.93
N ASP A 84 2.28 -6.45 -8.12
CA ASP A 84 2.51 -7.82 -8.62
C ASP A 84 3.52 -8.60 -7.75
N THR A 85 4.48 -7.91 -7.15
CA THR A 85 5.42 -8.52 -6.21
C THR A 85 4.72 -8.83 -4.89
N VAL A 86 3.94 -7.88 -4.36
CA VAL A 86 3.18 -8.08 -3.12
C VAL A 86 2.19 -9.24 -3.27
N ARG A 87 1.44 -9.31 -4.38
CA ARG A 87 0.47 -10.37 -4.64
C ARG A 87 1.06 -11.78 -4.46
N ARG A 88 2.29 -12.01 -4.93
CA ARG A 88 2.98 -13.30 -4.81
C ARG A 88 3.45 -13.62 -3.39
N HIS A 89 3.67 -12.61 -2.55
CA HIS A 89 4.19 -12.76 -1.19
C HIS A 89 3.09 -12.80 -0.13
N TYR A 90 2.00 -12.06 -0.35
CA TYR A 90 0.93 -11.85 0.61
C TYR A 90 0.28 -13.16 1.08
N GLU A 91 -0.15 -14.00 0.14
CA GLU A 91 -0.80 -15.29 0.47
C GLU A 91 0.15 -16.23 1.22
N ARG A 92 1.43 -16.30 0.80
CA ARG A 92 2.43 -17.13 1.47
C ARG A 92 2.74 -16.64 2.88
N PHE A 93 2.78 -15.32 3.07
CA PHE A 93 3.01 -14.72 4.38
C PHE A 93 1.83 -15.01 5.33
N LEU A 94 0.60 -14.85 4.87
CA LEU A 94 -0.60 -15.14 5.65
C LEU A 94 -0.82 -16.65 5.87
N ALA A 95 -0.36 -17.51 4.97
CA ALA A 95 -0.34 -18.96 5.21
C ALA A 95 0.64 -19.33 6.34
N ARG A 96 1.73 -18.59 6.50
CA ARG A 96 2.70 -18.79 7.59
C ARG A 96 2.25 -18.14 8.90
N PHE A 97 1.63 -16.96 8.81
CA PHE A 97 1.16 -16.15 9.94
C PHE A 97 -0.30 -15.76 9.73
N PRO A 98 -1.26 -16.67 9.91
CA PRO A 98 -2.68 -16.44 9.62
C PRO A 98 -3.34 -15.39 10.51
N ALA A 99 -2.84 -15.21 11.75
CA ALA A 99 -3.31 -14.22 12.70
C ALA A 99 -2.16 -13.38 13.26
N VAL A 100 -2.50 -12.22 13.85
CA VAL A 100 -1.51 -11.33 14.48
C VAL A 100 -0.73 -12.02 15.60
N GLY A 101 -1.37 -12.95 16.32
CA GLY A 101 -0.73 -13.75 17.37
C GLY A 101 0.36 -14.68 16.83
N ASP A 102 0.13 -15.30 15.66
CA ASP A 102 1.13 -16.17 15.02
C ASP A 102 2.36 -15.37 14.61
N LEU A 103 2.12 -14.17 14.05
CA LEU A 103 3.21 -13.27 13.69
C LEU A 103 3.97 -12.80 14.94
N ALA A 104 3.28 -12.44 16.02
CA ALA A 104 3.90 -11.97 17.26
C ALA A 104 4.77 -13.04 17.94
N ALA A 105 4.34 -14.31 17.87
CA ALA A 105 5.04 -15.45 18.46
C ALA A 105 6.25 -15.92 17.65
N ALA A 106 6.34 -15.53 16.37
CA ALA A 106 7.43 -15.93 15.50
C ALA A 106 8.77 -15.34 15.94
N SER A 107 9.87 -15.98 15.53
CA SER A 107 11.20 -15.41 15.66
C SER A 107 11.47 -14.35 14.61
N ASP A 108 12.40 -13.45 14.88
CA ASP A 108 12.84 -12.42 13.91
C ASP A 108 13.40 -13.06 12.62
N GLU A 109 13.99 -14.25 12.73
CA GLU A 109 14.53 -15.01 11.60
C GLU A 109 13.41 -15.56 10.71
N GLU A 110 12.37 -16.14 11.30
CA GLU A 110 11.20 -16.66 10.58
C GLU A 110 10.48 -15.55 9.82
N VAL A 111 10.27 -14.40 10.47
CA VAL A 111 9.62 -13.24 9.82
C VAL A 111 10.49 -12.70 8.68
N ARG A 112 11.81 -12.62 8.88
CA ARG A 112 12.75 -12.19 7.84
C ARG A 112 12.77 -13.14 6.66
N ALA A 113 12.75 -14.45 6.91
CA ALA A 113 12.68 -15.47 5.88
C ALA A 113 11.38 -15.37 5.06
N ALA A 114 10.24 -15.23 5.73
CA ALA A 114 8.95 -15.07 5.07
C ALA A 114 8.84 -13.75 4.26
N TRP A 115 9.59 -12.71 4.65
CA TRP A 115 9.65 -11.42 3.96
C TRP A 115 10.64 -11.39 2.78
N SER A 116 11.44 -12.45 2.61
CA SER A 116 12.47 -12.50 1.58
C SER A 116 11.89 -12.26 0.18
N GLY A 117 12.55 -11.36 -0.57
CA GLY A 117 12.10 -10.94 -1.92
C GLY A 117 11.27 -9.66 -1.97
N LEU A 118 10.80 -9.14 -0.83
CA LEU A 118 10.10 -7.84 -0.77
C LEU A 118 11.05 -6.65 -0.58
N GLY A 119 12.26 -6.89 -0.05
CA GLY A 119 13.21 -5.83 0.30
C GLY A 119 12.75 -4.99 1.50
N PHE A 120 13.51 -3.93 1.80
CA PHE A 120 13.18 -2.98 2.89
C PHE A 120 12.80 -3.66 4.21
N TYR A 121 13.66 -4.53 4.71
CA TYR A 121 13.44 -5.40 5.88
C TYR A 121 13.03 -4.68 7.17
N ARG A 122 13.31 -3.37 7.27
CA ARG A 122 12.83 -2.53 8.37
C ARG A 122 11.29 -2.54 8.48
N ARG A 123 10.59 -2.69 7.36
CA ARG A 123 9.12 -2.80 7.36
C ARG A 123 8.66 -4.10 8.03
N ALA A 124 9.33 -5.21 7.72
CA ALA A 124 9.05 -6.49 8.39
C ALA A 124 9.31 -6.42 9.89
N ALA A 125 10.42 -5.81 10.30
CA ALA A 125 10.75 -5.63 11.71
C ALA A 125 9.70 -4.75 12.44
N ASN A 126 9.25 -3.66 11.80
CA ASN A 126 8.21 -2.80 12.37
C ASN A 126 6.86 -3.54 12.48
N LEU A 127 6.45 -4.26 11.44
CA LEU A 127 5.23 -5.06 11.44
C LEU A 127 5.27 -6.11 12.56
N HIS A 128 6.39 -6.79 12.73
CA HIS A 128 6.59 -7.80 13.79
C HIS A 128 6.56 -7.17 15.20
N ALA A 129 7.26 -6.05 15.41
CA ALA A 129 7.22 -5.31 16.66
C ALA A 129 5.81 -4.82 16.99
N GLY A 130 5.08 -4.30 15.99
CA GLY A 130 3.68 -3.92 16.15
C GLY A 130 2.77 -5.09 16.50
N ALA A 131 2.97 -6.25 15.87
CA ALA A 131 2.20 -7.46 16.20
C ALA A 131 2.41 -7.89 17.65
N ARG A 132 3.65 -7.86 18.14
CA ARG A 132 3.96 -8.13 19.57
C ARG A 132 3.28 -7.13 20.50
N GLN A 133 3.27 -5.84 20.14
CA GLN A 133 2.59 -4.81 20.90
C GLN A 133 1.07 -5.02 20.92
N VAL A 134 0.45 -5.37 19.78
CA VAL A 134 -0.99 -5.69 19.70
C VAL A 134 -1.33 -6.87 20.61
N VAL A 135 -0.51 -7.91 20.66
CA VAL A 135 -0.75 -9.04 21.56
C VAL A 135 -0.60 -8.63 23.03
N ALA A 136 0.47 -7.88 23.36
CA ALA A 136 0.78 -7.51 24.74
C ALA A 136 -0.20 -6.49 25.34
N GLU A 137 -0.64 -5.50 24.56
CA GLU A 137 -1.40 -4.36 25.05
C GLU A 137 -2.88 -4.40 24.65
N HIS A 138 -3.24 -5.19 23.61
CA HIS A 138 -4.60 -5.22 23.05
C HIS A 138 -5.16 -6.65 22.92
N GLY A 139 -4.58 -7.64 23.61
CA GLY A 139 -5.09 -9.02 23.65
C GLY A 139 -5.14 -9.71 22.28
N GLY A 140 -4.30 -9.29 21.32
CA GLY A 140 -4.26 -9.86 19.98
C GLY A 140 -5.34 -9.34 19.03
N VAL A 141 -6.04 -8.27 19.40
CA VAL A 141 -7.02 -7.59 18.54
C VAL A 141 -6.42 -6.28 18.03
N VAL A 142 -6.37 -6.11 16.71
CA VAL A 142 -5.89 -4.87 16.09
C VAL A 142 -6.82 -3.72 16.51
N PRO A 143 -6.29 -2.64 17.11
CA PRO A 143 -7.10 -1.52 17.59
C PRO A 143 -7.85 -0.83 16.46
N ARG A 144 -9.07 -0.37 16.75
CA ARG A 144 -9.86 0.47 15.83
C ARG A 144 -9.82 1.96 16.19
N ASP A 145 -9.15 2.32 17.28
CA ASP A 145 -8.89 3.71 17.63
C ASP A 145 -7.72 4.26 16.80
N PRO A 146 -7.91 5.36 16.05
CA PRO A 146 -6.88 5.90 15.16
C PRO A 146 -5.61 6.36 15.88
N ASP A 147 -5.74 6.89 17.11
CA ASP A 147 -4.61 7.37 17.88
C ASP A 147 -3.79 6.21 18.45
N VAL A 148 -4.46 5.13 18.85
CA VAL A 148 -3.80 3.91 19.32
C VAL A 148 -3.10 3.21 18.16
N LEU A 149 -3.81 3.04 17.03
CA LEU A 149 -3.28 2.40 15.84
C LEU A 149 -2.07 3.16 15.28
N GLY A 150 -2.11 4.49 15.29
CA GLY A 150 -1.02 5.35 14.81
C GLY A 150 0.25 5.31 15.67
N ARG A 151 0.21 4.74 16.89
CA ARG A 151 1.38 4.53 17.76
C ARG A 151 2.13 3.24 17.47
N LEU A 152 1.51 2.32 16.72
CA LEU A 152 2.16 1.07 16.37
C LEU A 152 3.33 1.30 15.40
N PRO A 153 4.44 0.56 15.55
CA PRO A 153 5.61 0.72 14.71
C PRO A 153 5.31 0.59 13.22
N GLY A 154 5.72 1.60 12.44
CA GLY A 154 5.57 1.61 10.99
C GLY A 154 4.18 1.96 10.45
N ILE A 155 3.22 2.27 11.33
CA ILE A 155 1.89 2.74 10.93
C ILE A 155 1.88 4.27 10.88
N GLY A 156 1.68 4.82 9.68
CA GLY A 156 1.47 6.25 9.44
C GLY A 156 0.00 6.60 9.20
N ARG A 157 -0.33 7.89 9.10
CA ARG A 157 -1.71 8.37 8.89
C ARG A 157 -2.44 7.69 7.74
N TYR A 158 -1.75 7.44 6.63
CA TYR A 158 -2.32 6.73 5.48
C TYR A 158 -2.72 5.29 5.85
N THR A 159 -1.80 4.55 6.49
CA THR A 159 -2.04 3.16 6.90
C THR A 159 -3.16 3.06 7.93
N VAL A 160 -3.25 4.01 8.87
CA VAL A 160 -4.40 4.14 9.80
C VAL A 160 -5.71 4.22 9.02
N GLY A 161 -5.80 5.15 8.06
CA GLY A 161 -6.99 5.31 7.23
C GLY A 161 -7.36 4.04 6.46
N ALA A 162 -6.38 3.36 5.87
CA ALA A 162 -6.61 2.13 5.13
C ALA A 162 -7.16 1.00 6.02
N ILE A 163 -6.58 0.80 7.21
CA ILE A 163 -7.03 -0.25 8.16
C ILE A 163 -8.43 0.04 8.69
N LEU A 164 -8.78 1.31 8.93
CA LEU A 164 -10.08 1.70 9.49
C LEU A 164 -11.21 1.80 8.45
N SER A 165 -10.88 1.78 7.15
CA SER A 165 -11.86 1.86 6.06
C SER A 165 -12.45 0.51 5.64
N ALA A 166 -12.07 -0.55 6.32
CA ALA A 166 -12.49 -1.93 6.03
C ALA A 166 -13.74 -2.35 6.80
#